data_d3c45db19d8dcace15ba49c1e4161d60
#
_entry.id   d3c45db19d8dcace15ba49c1e4161d60
#
_cell.length_a   1.000
_cell.length_b   1.000
_cell.length_c   1.000
_cell.angle_alpha   90.00
_cell.angle_beta   90.00
_cell.angle_gamma   90.00
#
_symmetry.space_group_name_H-M   'P 1'
#
loop_
_entity.id
_entity.type
_entity.pdbx_description
1 polymer ?
#
loop_
_entity_poly.entity_id
_entity_poly.type
_entity_poly.pdbx_seq_one_letter_code
_entity_poly.pdbx_strand_id
1 'polypeptide(L)'
;MTRLAQGFFDSQRILKNSVNTSQGMTSTLFNRRHFTLSLPALCLGGFALPALAAPQPRKLLVLGDSISAEYGLPRGSGWVALLQKQLDQSHPGSTVVNASISGETTSGGRTRLPALLRQHQPTHVLIELGSNDALRGLPLNMTRDNLAFMTQAAKDAGARVLLLGMQMPPNYGAELTRQFAAVYPAVAKAHGAALVPFFLKGVGDDADPTRWFQSDRIHPNEAAQPRLLANVWPELQKQLK
;
A
#
# COMPACT_ATOMS: atom_id res chain seq x y z
N MET A 1 -13.30 30.91 -44.89
CA MET A 1 -14.73 31.22 -44.60
C MET A 1 -14.86 30.93 -43.10
N THR A 2 -14.76 31.96 -42.31
CA THR A 2 -15.76 32.86 -41.77
C THR A 2 -16.32 32.28 -40.47
N ARG A 3 -15.82 32.83 -39.29
CA ARG A 3 -16.56 33.67 -38.32
C ARG A 3 -17.59 32.90 -37.49
N LEU A 4 -17.75 33.09 -36.16
CA LEU A 4 -17.75 34.20 -35.20
C LEU A 4 -17.75 33.56 -33.82
N ALA A 5 -16.96 33.89 -32.83
CA ALA A 5 -16.89 35.11 -32.02
C ALA A 5 -17.96 35.22 -30.91
N GLN A 6 -17.43 35.33 -29.70
CA GLN A 6 -17.75 36.34 -28.67
C GLN A 6 -19.05 36.25 -27.87
N GLY A 7 -18.82 36.29 -26.59
CA GLY A 7 -19.35 37.21 -25.62
C GLY A 7 -20.08 36.50 -24.48
N PHE A 8 -19.82 36.71 -23.22
CA PHE A 8 -20.24 37.90 -22.51
C PHE A 8 -19.56 37.98 -21.14
N PHE A 9 -19.04 39.13 -20.91
CA PHE A 9 -18.51 39.67 -19.65
C PHE A 9 -19.64 40.07 -18.68
N ASP A 10 -19.27 40.10 -17.40
CA ASP A 10 -19.70 41.13 -16.41
C ASP A 10 -20.99 40.97 -15.64
N SER A 11 -20.89 40.96 -14.34
CA SER A 11 -21.52 41.93 -13.46
C SER A 11 -21.07 41.80 -12.01
N GLN A 12 -20.18 42.69 -11.64
CA GLN A 12 -19.96 43.18 -10.27
C GLN A 12 -21.12 44.16 -9.87
N ARG A 13 -21.59 44.11 -8.63
CA ARG A 13 -22.05 45.25 -7.83
C ARG A 13 -22.39 44.77 -6.42
N ILE A 14 -21.58 45.05 -5.44
CA ILE A 14 -21.55 46.22 -4.52
C ILE A 14 -22.93 46.67 -4.03
N LEU A 15 -23.17 46.50 -2.74
CA LEU A 15 -23.90 47.50 -1.94
C LEU A 15 -23.34 47.49 -0.50
N LYS A 16 -22.95 48.72 -0.14
CA LYS A 16 -22.48 49.21 1.16
C LYS A 16 -23.66 49.74 1.97
N ASN A 17 -23.39 49.90 3.28
CA ASN A 17 -23.99 50.82 4.28
C ASN A 17 -25.29 50.38 4.94
N SER A 18 -25.39 50.44 6.26
CA SER A 18 -25.33 51.66 7.06
C SER A 18 -25.20 51.42 8.55
N VAL A 19 -24.51 52.34 9.14
CA VAL A 19 -24.36 52.65 10.57
C VAL A 19 -25.68 53.10 11.16
N ASN A 20 -25.99 52.76 12.40
CA ASN A 20 -26.69 53.75 13.28
C ASN A 20 -26.36 53.57 14.77
N THR A 21 -25.97 54.66 15.34
CA THR A 21 -25.68 55.05 16.71
C THR A 21 -26.93 55.45 17.48
N SER A 22 -27.02 55.19 18.80
CA SER A 22 -27.50 56.12 19.85
C SER A 22 -27.44 55.40 21.19
N GLN A 23 -26.59 55.77 22.08
CA GLN A 23 -26.66 56.76 23.19
C GLN A 23 -27.84 56.57 24.18
N GLY A 24 -27.44 56.52 25.44
CA GLY A 24 -28.18 57.11 26.52
C GLY A 24 -28.21 56.36 27.84
N MET A 25 -27.29 56.72 28.79
CA MET A 25 -27.57 57.23 30.13
C MET A 25 -28.56 56.40 30.99
N THR A 26 -28.37 56.10 32.25
CA THR A 26 -27.81 56.79 33.46
C THR A 26 -27.81 55.83 34.63
N SER A 27 -26.77 55.98 35.45
CA SER A 27 -26.61 55.78 36.89
C SER A 27 -27.72 55.18 37.75
N THR A 28 -27.37 54.25 38.63
CA THR A 28 -27.66 54.35 40.05
C THR A 28 -26.73 53.45 40.89
N LEU A 29 -26.09 54.07 41.84
CA LEU A 29 -25.27 53.48 42.91
C LEU A 29 -26.15 52.67 43.88
N PHE A 30 -25.82 51.42 44.10
CA PHE A 30 -26.20 50.72 45.35
C PHE A 30 -25.03 49.91 45.87
N ASN A 31 -24.49 50.46 46.97
CA ASN A 31 -23.43 49.84 47.77
C ASN A 31 -24.06 48.75 48.63
N ARG A 32 -23.74 47.47 48.35
CA ARG A 32 -24.00 46.37 49.28
C ARG A 32 -22.74 45.55 49.45
N ARG A 33 -22.16 45.65 50.64
CA ARG A 33 -21.10 44.79 51.12
C ARG A 33 -21.61 43.35 51.14
N HIS A 34 -21.13 42.51 50.23
CA HIS A 34 -21.30 41.07 50.32
C HIS A 34 -19.94 40.45 50.66
N PHE A 35 -19.94 39.84 51.83
CA PHE A 35 -18.96 38.97 52.37
C PHE A 35 -18.81 37.76 51.46
N THR A 36 -17.76 37.68 50.68
CA THR A 36 -17.45 36.51 49.88
C THR A 36 -16.60 35.54 50.68
N LEU A 37 -17.24 34.46 51.11
CA LEU A 37 -16.57 33.26 51.57
C LEU A 37 -15.85 32.64 50.37
N SER A 38 -14.51 32.76 50.36
CA SER A 38 -13.68 32.09 49.37
C SER A 38 -13.60 30.60 49.70
N LEU A 39 -14.34 29.75 48.97
CA LEU A 39 -14.08 28.33 48.95
C LEU A 39 -12.84 28.10 48.07
N PRO A 40 -11.82 27.32 48.52
CA PRO A 40 -10.74 26.88 47.64
C PRO A 40 -11.32 25.90 46.60
N ALA A 41 -11.29 26.31 45.33
CA ALA A 41 -11.55 25.40 44.23
C ALA A 41 -10.45 24.34 44.16
N LEU A 42 -10.79 23.14 44.62
CA LEU A 42 -9.93 21.97 44.46
C LEU A 42 -9.88 21.63 42.97
N CYS A 43 -8.83 22.08 42.29
CA CYS A 43 -8.55 21.68 40.90
C CYS A 43 -8.22 20.19 40.90
N LEU A 44 -9.22 19.33 40.69
CA LEU A 44 -9.01 17.96 40.29
C LEU A 44 -8.38 17.99 38.87
N GLY A 45 -7.04 17.99 38.87
CA GLY A 45 -6.28 17.78 37.63
C GLY A 45 -6.64 16.41 37.08
N GLY A 46 -7.55 16.41 36.09
CA GLY A 46 -7.87 15.21 35.32
C GLY A 46 -6.60 14.72 34.60
N PHE A 47 -6.02 13.65 35.10
CA PHE A 47 -5.03 12.89 34.35
C PHE A 47 -5.74 12.36 33.11
N ALA A 48 -5.59 13.07 31.99
CA ALA A 48 -5.95 12.55 30.67
C ALA A 48 -5.01 11.37 30.40
N LEU A 49 -5.50 10.16 30.61
CA LEU A 49 -4.80 8.96 30.14
C LEU A 49 -4.60 9.11 28.62
N PRO A 50 -3.37 8.89 28.10
CA PRO A 50 -3.18 8.90 26.67
C PRO A 50 -4.12 7.84 26.06
N ALA A 51 -5.09 8.28 25.29
CA ALA A 51 -5.91 7.39 24.48
C ALA A 51 -4.95 6.61 23.59
N LEU A 52 -4.84 5.30 23.78
CA LEU A 52 -4.14 4.41 22.86
C LEU A 52 -4.78 4.64 21.49
N ALA A 53 -4.08 5.35 20.61
CA ALA A 53 -4.56 5.60 19.27
C ALA A 53 -4.84 4.24 18.61
N ALA A 54 -6.08 4.02 18.18
CA ALA A 54 -6.44 2.82 17.46
C ALA A 54 -5.49 2.65 16.25
N PRO A 55 -5.03 1.43 15.95
CA PRO A 55 -4.15 1.20 14.81
C PRO A 55 -4.77 1.80 13.56
N GLN A 56 -4.05 2.70 12.89
CA GLN A 56 -4.54 3.32 11.68
C GLN A 56 -4.72 2.26 10.59
N PRO A 57 -5.84 2.28 9.85
CA PRO A 57 -6.08 1.36 8.74
C PRO A 57 -4.92 1.38 7.74
N ARG A 58 -4.48 0.22 7.29
CA ARG A 58 -3.40 0.08 6.31
C ARG A 58 -3.97 -0.07 4.91
N LYS A 59 -3.38 0.60 3.94
CA LYS A 59 -3.67 0.43 2.52
C LYS A 59 -2.52 -0.30 1.87
N LEU A 60 -2.76 -1.52 1.41
CA LEU A 60 -1.77 -2.34 0.74
C LEU A 60 -2.00 -2.30 -0.76
N LEU A 61 -0.93 -2.17 -1.54
CA LEU A 61 -0.94 -2.32 -3.00
C LEU A 61 -0.10 -3.54 -3.36
N VAL A 62 -0.70 -4.50 -4.05
CA VAL A 62 0.01 -5.64 -4.63
C VAL A 62 0.25 -5.35 -6.10
N LEU A 63 1.51 -5.29 -6.51
CA LEU A 63 1.96 -5.16 -7.88
C LEU A 63 2.64 -6.45 -8.28
N GLY A 64 1.93 -7.30 -9.01
CA GLY A 64 2.37 -8.64 -9.36
C GLY A 64 1.99 -9.03 -10.78
N ASP A 65 2.27 -10.28 -11.07
CA ASP A 65 1.96 -10.90 -12.36
C ASP A 65 0.77 -11.87 -12.25
N SER A 66 0.76 -12.94 -13.06
CA SER A 66 -0.31 -13.93 -13.12
C SER A 66 -0.52 -14.68 -11.80
N ILE A 67 0.53 -14.86 -10.99
CA ILE A 67 0.43 -15.58 -9.70
C ILE A 67 -0.41 -14.79 -8.71
N SER A 68 -0.29 -13.47 -8.73
CA SER A 68 -1.07 -12.58 -7.87
C SER A 68 -2.41 -12.16 -8.51
N ALA A 69 -2.56 -12.26 -9.84
CA ALA A 69 -3.77 -11.90 -10.58
C ALA A 69 -4.83 -13.01 -10.65
N GLU A 70 -4.68 -14.08 -9.89
CA GLU A 70 -5.59 -15.25 -9.85
C GLU A 70 -5.74 -15.97 -11.20
N TYR A 71 -4.66 -16.00 -12.02
CA TYR A 71 -4.72 -16.68 -13.31
C TYR A 71 -5.10 -18.15 -13.15
N GLY A 72 -6.16 -18.58 -13.86
CA GLY A 72 -6.66 -19.95 -13.84
C GLY A 72 -7.34 -20.37 -12.52
N LEU A 73 -7.58 -19.44 -11.58
CA LEU A 73 -8.23 -19.69 -10.31
C LEU A 73 -9.66 -19.12 -10.28
N PRO A 74 -10.56 -19.70 -9.46
CA PRO A 74 -11.80 -19.03 -9.13
C PRO A 74 -11.53 -17.65 -8.50
N ARG A 75 -12.29 -16.64 -8.89
CA ARG A 75 -12.14 -15.30 -8.35
C ARG A 75 -12.32 -15.27 -6.83
N GLY A 76 -11.36 -14.65 -6.13
CA GLY A 76 -11.38 -14.54 -4.67
C GLY A 76 -10.80 -15.75 -3.93
N SER A 77 -10.14 -16.70 -4.65
CA SER A 77 -9.44 -17.83 -4.06
C SER A 77 -7.91 -17.65 -4.03
N GLY A 78 -7.36 -16.64 -4.71
CA GLY A 78 -5.93 -16.37 -4.73
C GLY A 78 -5.39 -15.81 -3.40
N TRP A 79 -4.08 -15.90 -3.23
CA TRP A 79 -3.40 -15.48 -1.99
C TRP A 79 -3.66 -14.01 -1.62
N VAL A 80 -3.86 -13.11 -2.59
CA VAL A 80 -4.18 -11.70 -2.31
C VAL A 80 -5.57 -11.55 -1.71
N ALA A 81 -6.55 -12.33 -2.17
CA ALA A 81 -7.88 -12.35 -1.58
C ALA A 81 -7.87 -12.97 -0.17
N LEU A 82 -7.05 -14.00 0.03
CA LEU A 82 -6.81 -14.58 1.36
C LEU A 82 -6.11 -13.58 2.30
N LEU A 83 -5.19 -12.77 1.78
CA LEU A 83 -4.55 -11.69 2.52
C LEU A 83 -5.58 -10.65 3.01
N GLN A 84 -6.53 -10.24 2.17
CA GLN A 84 -7.61 -9.35 2.60
C GLN A 84 -8.40 -9.96 3.76
N LYS A 85 -8.81 -11.23 3.65
CA LYS A 85 -9.53 -11.94 4.73
C LYS A 85 -8.72 -12.00 6.03
N GLN A 86 -7.42 -12.20 5.94
CA GLN A 86 -6.51 -12.20 7.10
C GLN A 86 -6.41 -10.82 7.74
N LEU A 87 -6.38 -9.75 6.93
CA LEU A 87 -6.35 -8.37 7.41
C LEU A 87 -7.68 -7.97 8.05
N ASP A 88 -8.82 -8.39 7.52
CA ASP A 88 -10.14 -8.11 8.10
C ASP A 88 -10.23 -8.59 9.55
N GLN A 89 -9.55 -9.70 9.86
CA GLN A 89 -9.51 -10.28 11.21
C GLN A 89 -8.47 -9.62 12.12
N SER A 90 -7.26 -9.33 11.59
CA SER A 90 -6.11 -8.92 12.39
C SER A 90 -5.88 -7.40 12.42
N HIS A 91 -6.31 -6.67 11.39
CA HIS A 91 -6.13 -5.24 11.20
C HIS A 91 -7.39 -4.62 10.57
N PRO A 92 -8.52 -4.58 11.31
CA PRO A 92 -9.80 -4.11 10.79
C PRO A 92 -9.71 -2.73 10.13
N GLY A 93 -10.42 -2.56 9.02
CA GLY A 93 -10.41 -1.35 8.21
C GLY A 93 -9.26 -1.26 7.21
N SER A 94 -8.29 -2.19 7.25
CA SER A 94 -7.22 -2.25 6.25
C SER A 94 -7.73 -2.83 4.92
N THR A 95 -7.15 -2.37 3.82
CA THR A 95 -7.58 -2.75 2.46
C THR A 95 -6.41 -3.20 1.60
N VAL A 96 -6.67 -4.15 0.69
CA VAL A 96 -5.70 -4.60 -0.32
C VAL A 96 -6.20 -4.22 -1.71
N VAL A 97 -5.41 -3.45 -2.43
CA VAL A 97 -5.60 -3.20 -3.86
C VAL A 97 -4.73 -4.18 -4.63
N ASN A 98 -5.33 -5.09 -5.35
CA ASN A 98 -4.62 -5.99 -6.26
C ASN A 98 -4.51 -5.33 -7.64
N ALA A 99 -3.32 -4.83 -7.98
CA ALA A 99 -3.00 -4.22 -9.27
C ALA A 99 -2.17 -5.15 -10.17
N SER A 100 -2.21 -6.46 -9.90
CA SER A 100 -1.46 -7.46 -10.66
C SER A 100 -2.08 -7.71 -12.03
N ILE A 101 -1.23 -7.97 -13.03
CA ILE A 101 -1.64 -8.25 -14.40
C ILE A 101 -0.91 -9.51 -14.89
N SER A 102 -1.67 -10.48 -15.42
CA SER A 102 -1.08 -11.71 -15.98
C SER A 102 -0.07 -11.39 -17.08
N GLY A 103 1.10 -12.04 -17.02
CA GLY A 103 2.18 -11.82 -17.98
C GLY A 103 2.99 -10.54 -17.76
N GLU A 104 2.76 -9.79 -16.68
CA GLU A 104 3.47 -8.55 -16.39
C GLU A 104 4.96 -8.78 -16.17
N THR A 105 5.77 -7.88 -16.71
CA THR A 105 7.22 -7.82 -16.49
C THR A 105 7.59 -6.72 -15.51
N THR A 106 8.83 -6.72 -15.03
CA THR A 106 9.32 -5.62 -14.21
C THR A 106 9.27 -4.27 -14.93
N SER A 107 9.42 -4.26 -16.27
CA SER A 107 9.31 -3.04 -17.09
C SER A 107 7.89 -2.47 -17.09
N GLY A 108 6.88 -3.32 -17.25
CA GLY A 108 5.47 -2.90 -17.20
C GLY A 108 5.09 -2.41 -15.80
N GLY A 109 5.48 -3.16 -14.75
CA GLY A 109 5.29 -2.75 -13.37
C GLY A 109 5.92 -1.38 -13.08
N ARG A 110 7.18 -1.15 -13.50
CA ARG A 110 7.87 0.14 -13.40
C ARG A 110 7.08 1.27 -14.04
N THR A 111 6.50 1.02 -15.21
CA THR A 111 5.73 2.04 -15.95
C THR A 111 4.43 2.41 -15.23
N ARG A 112 3.72 1.41 -14.67
CA ARG A 112 2.41 1.61 -14.04
C ARG A 112 2.48 2.14 -12.61
N LEU A 113 3.51 1.77 -11.85
CA LEU A 113 3.59 2.03 -10.42
C LEU A 113 3.41 3.51 -10.04
N PRO A 114 4.01 4.51 -10.72
CA PRO A 114 3.84 5.90 -10.34
C PRO A 114 2.38 6.38 -10.36
N ALA A 115 1.59 5.91 -11.33
CA ALA A 115 0.16 6.24 -11.39
C ALA A 115 -0.62 5.56 -10.25
N LEU A 116 -0.33 4.29 -9.97
CA LEU A 116 -0.95 3.53 -8.88
C LEU A 116 -0.65 4.14 -7.50
N LEU A 117 0.58 4.60 -7.27
CA LEU A 117 0.97 5.28 -6.02
C LEU A 117 0.15 6.57 -5.82
N ARG A 118 0.02 7.40 -6.86
CA ARG A 118 -0.80 8.62 -6.77
C ARG A 118 -2.28 8.32 -6.53
N GLN A 119 -2.82 7.32 -7.23
CA GLN A 119 -4.24 6.95 -7.17
C GLN A 119 -4.63 6.35 -5.82
N HIS A 120 -3.82 5.42 -5.32
CA HIS A 120 -4.19 4.62 -4.16
C HIS A 120 -3.55 5.10 -2.86
N GLN A 121 -2.45 5.86 -2.92
CA GLN A 121 -1.72 6.35 -1.74
C GLN A 121 -1.49 5.21 -0.72
N PRO A 122 -0.85 4.10 -1.12
CA PRO A 122 -0.70 2.94 -0.27
C PRO A 122 0.28 3.22 0.88
N THR A 123 0.04 2.62 2.03
CA THR A 123 0.99 2.58 3.15
C THR A 123 2.03 1.47 2.98
N HIS A 124 1.69 0.45 2.18
CA HIS A 124 2.55 -0.70 1.91
C HIS A 124 2.42 -1.10 0.43
N VAL A 125 3.55 -1.43 -0.18
CA VAL A 125 3.60 -1.96 -1.55
C VAL A 125 4.29 -3.32 -1.52
N LEU A 126 3.60 -4.35 -2.01
CA LEU A 126 4.13 -5.68 -2.21
C LEU A 126 4.45 -5.82 -3.69
N ILE A 127 5.70 -6.16 -4.03
CA ILE A 127 6.16 -6.30 -5.42
C ILE A 127 6.47 -7.78 -5.68
N GLU A 128 5.66 -8.41 -6.53
CA GLU A 128 5.78 -9.80 -6.98
C GLU A 128 5.94 -9.80 -8.49
N LEU A 129 7.14 -9.50 -8.98
CA LEU A 129 7.49 -9.40 -10.40
C LEU A 129 8.91 -9.90 -10.66
N GLY A 130 9.17 -10.31 -11.89
CA GLY A 130 10.47 -10.76 -12.37
C GLY A 130 10.44 -12.14 -13.00
N SER A 131 9.46 -12.98 -12.65
CA SER A 131 9.31 -14.31 -13.25
C SER A 131 9.15 -14.25 -14.75
N ASN A 132 8.32 -13.33 -15.26
CA ASN A 132 8.13 -13.15 -16.69
C ASN A 132 9.37 -12.59 -17.41
N ASP A 133 10.18 -11.79 -16.72
CA ASP A 133 11.47 -11.34 -17.25
C ASP A 133 12.39 -12.54 -17.47
N ALA A 134 12.52 -13.40 -16.48
CA ALA A 134 13.35 -14.61 -16.55
C ALA A 134 12.83 -15.60 -17.60
N LEU A 135 11.54 -15.90 -17.63
CA LEU A 135 10.93 -16.80 -18.62
C LEU A 135 11.10 -16.32 -20.07
N ARG A 136 11.20 -15.01 -20.28
CA ARG A 136 11.43 -14.39 -21.59
C ARG A 136 12.91 -14.16 -21.90
N GLY A 137 13.81 -14.57 -21.02
CA GLY A 137 15.25 -14.39 -21.21
C GLY A 137 15.69 -12.92 -21.21
N LEU A 138 14.95 -12.04 -20.52
CA LEU A 138 15.31 -10.63 -20.42
C LEU A 138 16.57 -10.44 -19.54
N PRO A 139 17.38 -9.41 -19.79
CA PRO A 139 18.61 -9.20 -19.03
C PRO A 139 18.37 -9.00 -17.53
N LEU A 140 19.11 -9.71 -16.68
CA LEU A 140 18.96 -9.63 -15.21
C LEU A 140 19.24 -8.24 -14.64
N ASN A 141 20.15 -7.47 -15.26
CA ASN A 141 20.37 -6.08 -14.86
C ASN A 141 19.13 -5.21 -15.05
N MET A 142 18.37 -5.43 -16.13
CA MET A 142 17.10 -4.73 -16.34
C MET A 142 16.08 -5.08 -15.25
N THR A 143 15.93 -6.36 -14.92
CA THR A 143 15.06 -6.82 -13.83
C THR A 143 15.46 -6.15 -12.51
N ARG A 144 16.76 -6.18 -12.17
CA ARG A 144 17.29 -5.52 -10.96
C ARG A 144 16.99 -4.04 -10.94
N ASP A 145 17.29 -3.32 -12.02
CA ASP A 145 17.17 -1.87 -12.09
C ASP A 145 15.70 -1.43 -12.06
N ASN A 146 14.79 -2.23 -12.63
CA ASN A 146 13.35 -1.98 -12.54
C ASN A 146 12.82 -2.23 -11.12
N LEU A 147 13.22 -3.32 -10.46
CA LEU A 147 12.85 -3.59 -9.06
C LEU A 147 13.39 -2.51 -8.12
N ALA A 148 14.64 -2.07 -8.33
CA ALA A 148 15.24 -0.99 -7.57
C ALA A 148 14.47 0.33 -7.73
N PHE A 149 14.12 0.70 -8.96
CA PHE A 149 13.30 1.88 -9.25
C PHE A 149 11.93 1.81 -8.55
N MET A 150 11.22 0.68 -8.69
CA MET A 150 9.91 0.50 -8.08
C MET A 150 9.97 0.57 -6.55
N THR A 151 11.00 -0.05 -5.97
CA THR A 151 11.24 -0.01 -4.52
C THR A 151 11.47 1.43 -4.05
N GLN A 152 12.33 2.17 -4.75
CA GLN A 152 12.61 3.57 -4.40
C GLN A 152 11.37 4.44 -4.56
N ALA A 153 10.68 4.36 -5.70
CA ALA A 153 9.48 5.16 -5.97
C ALA A 153 8.37 4.93 -4.93
N ALA A 154 8.17 3.68 -4.49
CA ALA A 154 7.21 3.38 -3.43
C ALA A 154 7.63 3.99 -2.08
N LYS A 155 8.91 3.93 -1.72
CA LYS A 155 9.45 4.56 -0.50
C LYS A 155 9.36 6.08 -0.55
N ASP A 156 9.66 6.70 -1.67
CA ASP A 156 9.53 8.15 -1.87
C ASP A 156 8.08 8.63 -1.73
N ALA A 157 7.12 7.75 -2.07
CA ALA A 157 5.69 7.97 -1.83
C ALA A 157 5.25 7.69 -0.37
N GLY A 158 6.19 7.38 0.53
CA GLY A 158 5.93 7.12 1.95
C GLY A 158 5.47 5.68 2.27
N ALA A 159 5.47 4.77 1.30
CA ALA A 159 5.08 3.38 1.52
C ALA A 159 6.24 2.51 2.03
N ARG A 160 5.94 1.55 2.90
CA ARG A 160 6.85 0.43 3.20
C ARG A 160 6.81 -0.57 2.05
N VAL A 161 7.95 -1.17 1.72
CA VAL A 161 8.06 -2.10 0.60
C VAL A 161 8.39 -3.51 1.08
N LEU A 162 7.68 -4.49 0.54
CA LEU A 162 7.98 -5.91 0.69
C LEU A 162 8.20 -6.50 -0.71
N LEU A 163 9.42 -6.96 -0.97
CA LEU A 163 9.75 -7.70 -2.18
C LEU A 163 9.43 -9.19 -1.98
N LEU A 164 8.75 -9.79 -2.94
CA LEU A 164 8.50 -11.22 -2.99
C LEU A 164 9.48 -11.86 -3.97
N GLY A 165 10.55 -12.45 -3.42
CA GLY A 165 11.62 -13.05 -4.20
C GLY A 165 11.18 -14.30 -4.94
N MET A 166 11.70 -14.49 -6.13
CA MET A 166 11.40 -15.62 -7.00
C MET A 166 12.67 -16.40 -7.34
N GLN A 167 12.51 -17.66 -7.70
CA GLN A 167 13.56 -18.53 -8.20
C GLN A 167 13.15 -19.13 -9.54
N MET A 168 14.11 -19.34 -10.40
CA MET A 168 13.90 -20.08 -11.65
C MET A 168 13.94 -21.58 -11.38
N PRO A 169 13.20 -22.39 -12.16
CA PRO A 169 13.33 -23.83 -12.12
C PRO A 169 14.78 -24.27 -12.42
N PRO A 170 15.26 -25.39 -11.84
CA PRO A 170 16.65 -25.83 -11.99
C PRO A 170 17.11 -26.11 -13.43
N ASN A 171 16.18 -26.43 -14.32
CA ASN A 171 16.45 -26.73 -15.73
C ASN A 171 16.88 -25.49 -16.56
N TYR A 172 16.82 -24.27 -16.01
CA TYR A 172 17.36 -23.06 -16.64
C TYR A 172 18.88 -22.88 -16.42
N GLY A 173 19.52 -23.82 -15.73
CA GLY A 173 20.96 -23.80 -15.43
C GLY A 173 21.27 -23.13 -14.09
N ALA A 174 22.20 -23.76 -13.35
CA ALA A 174 22.49 -23.39 -11.95
C ALA A 174 22.97 -21.94 -11.81
N GLU A 175 23.80 -21.46 -12.75
CA GLU A 175 24.36 -20.10 -12.69
C GLU A 175 23.27 -19.03 -12.84
N LEU A 176 22.43 -19.17 -13.87
CA LEU A 176 21.33 -18.21 -14.11
C LEU A 176 20.31 -18.22 -12.96
N THR A 177 19.96 -19.42 -12.47
CA THR A 177 19.05 -19.57 -11.33
C THR A 177 19.59 -18.86 -10.09
N ARG A 178 20.89 -19.02 -9.79
CA ARG A 178 21.54 -18.36 -8.66
C ARG A 178 21.58 -16.84 -8.85
N GLN A 179 21.97 -16.36 -10.03
CA GLN A 179 22.03 -14.92 -10.33
C GLN A 179 20.65 -14.27 -10.26
N PHE A 180 19.62 -14.92 -10.79
CA PHE A 180 18.24 -14.40 -10.71
C PHE A 180 17.75 -14.31 -9.26
N ALA A 181 17.92 -15.37 -8.48
CA ALA A 181 17.53 -15.36 -7.07
C ALA A 181 18.27 -14.28 -6.25
N ALA A 182 19.52 -13.97 -6.60
CA ALA A 182 20.33 -12.95 -5.93
C ALA A 182 19.87 -11.50 -6.21
N VAL A 183 19.07 -11.27 -7.24
CA VAL A 183 18.56 -9.92 -7.57
C VAL A 183 17.74 -9.34 -6.41
N TYR A 184 16.84 -10.12 -5.84
CA TYR A 184 15.91 -9.63 -4.82
C TYR A 184 16.59 -9.22 -3.51
N PRO A 185 17.47 -10.05 -2.89
CA PRO A 185 18.18 -9.64 -1.70
C PRO A 185 19.14 -8.47 -1.94
N ALA A 186 19.72 -8.36 -3.14
CA ALA A 186 20.57 -7.22 -3.49
C ALA A 186 19.77 -5.91 -3.51
N VAL A 187 18.59 -5.90 -4.14
CA VAL A 187 17.70 -4.74 -4.17
C VAL A 187 17.15 -4.44 -2.78
N ALA A 188 16.68 -5.44 -2.05
CA ALA A 188 16.16 -5.28 -0.70
C ALA A 188 17.19 -4.62 0.22
N LYS A 189 18.44 -5.11 0.20
CA LYS A 189 19.54 -4.56 0.99
C LYS A 189 19.88 -3.12 0.59
N ALA A 190 19.99 -2.86 -0.72
CA ALA A 190 20.39 -1.54 -1.23
C ALA A 190 19.38 -0.45 -0.90
N HIS A 191 18.09 -0.78 -0.88
CA HIS A 191 17.00 0.17 -0.65
C HIS A 191 16.35 0.04 0.73
N GLY A 192 16.83 -0.84 1.61
CA GLY A 192 16.24 -1.05 2.94
C GLY A 192 14.77 -1.49 2.86
N ALA A 193 14.44 -2.38 1.92
CA ALA A 193 13.13 -3.00 1.81
C ALA A 193 13.10 -4.34 2.54
N ALA A 194 11.91 -4.76 2.99
CA ALA A 194 11.74 -6.12 3.49
C ALA A 194 11.68 -7.11 2.32
N LEU A 195 11.97 -8.38 2.62
CA LEU A 195 12.09 -9.42 1.62
C LEU A 195 11.48 -10.74 2.12
N VAL A 196 10.63 -11.34 1.32
CA VAL A 196 10.36 -12.77 1.35
C VAL A 196 11.37 -13.42 0.39
N PRO A 197 12.37 -14.17 0.87
CA PRO A 197 13.46 -14.65 0.00
C PRO A 197 13.00 -15.54 -1.15
N PHE A 198 11.99 -16.40 -0.90
CA PHE A 198 11.37 -17.24 -1.92
C PHE A 198 9.87 -17.33 -1.69
N PHE A 199 9.11 -16.66 -2.56
CA PHE A 199 7.65 -16.58 -2.45
C PHE A 199 6.95 -17.94 -2.61
N LEU A 200 7.47 -18.80 -3.49
CA LEU A 200 6.92 -20.14 -3.74
C LEU A 200 7.52 -21.23 -2.83
N LYS A 201 8.06 -20.88 -1.67
CA LYS A 201 8.64 -21.86 -0.74
C LYS A 201 7.60 -22.91 -0.33
N GLY A 202 8.00 -24.21 -0.41
CA GLY A 202 7.12 -25.35 -0.13
C GLY A 202 6.04 -25.58 -1.19
N VAL A 203 6.14 -24.88 -2.32
CA VAL A 203 5.32 -25.04 -3.53
C VAL A 203 6.22 -25.39 -4.70
N GLY A 204 7.16 -24.49 -5.05
CA GLY A 204 8.07 -24.68 -6.17
C GLY A 204 9.28 -25.56 -5.84
N ASP A 205 9.64 -25.68 -4.57
CA ASP A 205 10.72 -26.53 -4.04
C ASP A 205 10.20 -27.77 -3.28
N ASP A 206 8.93 -28.12 -3.44
CA ASP A 206 8.35 -29.37 -2.89
C ASP A 206 8.94 -30.59 -3.62
N ALA A 207 9.04 -31.70 -2.94
CA ALA A 207 9.51 -32.97 -3.52
C ALA A 207 8.64 -33.45 -4.69
N ASP A 208 7.32 -33.18 -4.61
CA ASP A 208 6.36 -33.34 -5.71
C ASP A 208 5.65 -32.02 -5.98
N PRO A 209 6.25 -31.12 -6.74
CA PRO A 209 5.66 -29.81 -7.01
C PRO A 209 4.40 -29.91 -7.87
N THR A 210 4.19 -31.01 -8.61
CA THR A 210 3.04 -31.13 -9.54
C THR A 210 1.68 -31.01 -8.84
N ARG A 211 1.59 -31.39 -7.58
CA ARG A 211 0.36 -31.27 -6.77
C ARG A 211 -0.04 -29.81 -6.46
N TRP A 212 0.91 -28.88 -6.59
CA TRP A 212 0.72 -27.47 -6.25
C TRP A 212 0.50 -26.57 -7.46
N PHE A 213 0.69 -27.11 -8.67
CA PHE A 213 0.58 -26.34 -9.90
C PHE A 213 -0.65 -26.77 -10.72
N GLN A 214 -1.10 -25.86 -11.57
CA GLN A 214 -2.08 -26.14 -12.60
C GLN A 214 -1.48 -27.06 -13.67
N SER A 215 -2.28 -27.50 -14.62
CA SER A 215 -1.82 -28.38 -15.72
C SER A 215 -0.68 -27.79 -16.56
N ASP A 216 -0.53 -26.47 -16.57
CA ASP A 216 0.56 -25.77 -17.25
C ASP A 216 1.91 -25.88 -16.52
N ARG A 217 1.94 -26.35 -15.28
CA ARG A 217 3.13 -26.50 -14.41
C ARG A 217 3.89 -25.19 -14.16
N ILE A 218 3.24 -24.06 -14.33
CA ILE A 218 3.79 -22.71 -14.13
C ILE A 218 3.03 -21.99 -13.02
N HIS A 219 1.70 -22.04 -13.06
CA HIS A 219 0.86 -21.31 -12.14
C HIS A 219 0.44 -22.17 -10.95
N PRO A 220 0.64 -21.70 -9.71
CA PRO A 220 0.13 -22.39 -8.51
C PRO A 220 -1.38 -22.56 -8.58
N ASN A 221 -1.86 -23.75 -8.20
CA ASN A 221 -3.29 -24.05 -8.15
C ASN A 221 -3.93 -23.48 -6.87
N GLU A 222 -5.23 -23.70 -6.68
CA GLU A 222 -5.99 -23.19 -5.54
C GLU A 222 -5.45 -23.73 -4.20
N ALA A 223 -5.04 -25.01 -4.14
CA ALA A 223 -4.50 -25.61 -2.91
C ALA A 223 -3.17 -24.99 -2.46
N ALA A 224 -2.42 -24.36 -3.36
CA ALA A 224 -1.17 -23.67 -3.05
C ALA A 224 -1.39 -22.29 -2.41
N GLN A 225 -2.54 -21.64 -2.63
CA GLN A 225 -2.74 -20.24 -2.27
C GLN A 225 -2.60 -19.93 -0.77
N PRO A 226 -3.10 -20.77 0.16
CA PRO A 226 -2.86 -20.58 1.58
C PRO A 226 -1.37 -20.64 1.95
N ARG A 227 -0.58 -21.46 1.26
CA ARG A 227 0.87 -21.56 1.49
C ARG A 227 1.61 -20.32 1.00
N LEU A 228 1.21 -19.76 -0.14
CA LEU A 228 1.74 -18.49 -0.62
C LEU A 228 1.50 -17.37 0.40
N LEU A 229 0.28 -17.26 0.92
CA LEU A 229 -0.01 -16.31 2.00
C LEU A 229 0.86 -16.58 3.24
N ALA A 230 1.00 -17.83 3.66
CA ALA A 230 1.82 -18.20 4.80
C ALA A 230 3.30 -17.82 4.63
N ASN A 231 3.82 -17.78 3.40
CA ASN A 231 5.17 -17.32 3.11
C ASN A 231 5.31 -15.80 3.19
N VAL A 232 4.26 -15.05 2.86
CA VAL A 232 4.24 -13.58 2.87
C VAL A 232 3.97 -13.02 4.26
N TRP A 233 3.03 -13.63 4.98
CA TRP A 233 2.46 -13.09 6.21
C TRP A 233 3.48 -12.74 7.30
N PRO A 234 4.48 -13.57 7.64
CA PRO A 234 5.43 -13.27 8.72
C PRO A 234 6.21 -11.97 8.50
N GLU A 235 6.66 -11.72 7.26
CA GLU A 235 7.41 -10.51 6.93
C GLU A 235 6.50 -9.28 6.82
N LEU A 236 5.31 -9.43 6.26
CA LEU A 236 4.32 -8.38 6.20
C LEU A 236 3.85 -7.96 7.60
N GLN A 237 3.55 -8.92 8.48
CA GLN A 237 3.09 -8.65 9.84
C GLN A 237 4.08 -7.80 10.66
N LYS A 238 5.39 -7.96 10.43
CA LYS A 238 6.42 -7.11 11.07
C LYS A 238 6.28 -5.65 10.65
N GLN A 239 5.81 -5.38 9.44
CA GLN A 239 5.63 -4.02 8.90
C GLN A 239 4.30 -3.39 9.31
N LEU A 240 3.30 -4.19 9.65
CA LEU A 240 1.96 -3.72 10.05
C LEU A 240 1.90 -3.22 11.51
N LYS A 241 2.95 -3.49 12.28
CA LYS A 241 3.09 -3.03 13.67
C LYS A 241 3.27 -1.54 13.80
#